data_3515e9d144a28f22c2e28a69beaf0816
#
_entry.id   3515e9d144a28f22c2e28a69beaf0816
#
_cell.length_a   1.000
_cell.length_b   1.000
_cell.length_c   1.000
_cell.angle_alpha   90.00
_cell.angle_beta   90.00
_cell.angle_gamma   90.00
#
_symmetry.space_group_name_H-M   'P 1'
#
loop_
_entity.id
_entity.type
_entity.pdbx_description
1 polymer ?
#
loop_
_entity_poly.entity_id
_entity_poly.type
_entity_poly.pdbx_seq_one_letter_code
_entity_poly.pdbx_strand_id
1 'polypeptide(L)' 'DRVREEPSEYLATVTRCDKSADGRYIFFFDNEQVWKQSNADGVYFRDCSFDVTIRKDFFGYKMQLVGEKRRIRIKRLR' A
#
# COMPACT_ATOMS: atom_id res chain seq x y z
N ASP A 1 3.58 24.88 -21.25
CA ASP A 1 3.71 24.62 -20.17
C ASP A 1 3.99 23.31 -19.87
N ARG A 2 4.18 22.89 -18.79
CA ARG A 2 4.57 21.69 -18.47
C ARG A 2 3.56 20.95 -17.78
N VAL A 3 3.36 19.77 -18.10
CA VAL A 3 2.52 18.89 -17.45
C VAL A 3 3.10 18.51 -16.16
N ARG A 4 2.34 18.62 -15.04
CA ARG A 4 2.81 18.23 -13.83
C ARG A 4 2.66 16.82 -13.77
N GLU A 5 3.58 16.06 -13.57
CA GLU A 5 3.50 14.67 -13.45
C GLU A 5 3.52 14.26 -12.03
N GLU A 6 2.69 13.31 -11.65
CA GLU A 6 2.74 12.78 -10.32
C GLU A 6 3.92 11.88 -10.17
N PRO A 7 4.54 11.82 -9.02
CA PRO A 7 5.65 10.92 -8.83
C PRO A 7 5.17 9.49 -9.00
N SER A 8 5.98 8.67 -9.64
CA SER A 8 5.65 7.28 -9.82
C SER A 8 5.92 6.48 -8.56
N GLU A 9 6.56 7.08 -7.58
CA GLU A 9 6.93 6.39 -6.36
C GLU A 9 7.00 7.39 -5.23
N TYR A 10 6.45 7.06 -4.06
CA TYR A 10 6.53 7.96 -2.92
C TYR A 10 6.44 7.17 -1.62
N LEU A 11 6.92 7.80 -0.55
CA LEU A 11 6.91 7.18 0.76
C LEU A 11 5.57 7.44 1.44
N ALA A 12 5.14 6.47 2.23
CA ALA A 12 3.93 6.61 3.01
C ALA A 12 4.09 5.78 4.28
N THR A 13 3.26 6.04 5.27
CA THR A 13 3.35 5.34 6.55
C THR A 13 2.01 4.69 6.84
N VAL A 14 2.04 3.38 7.07
CA VAL A 14 0.87 2.64 7.51
C VAL A 14 0.83 2.75 9.02
N THR A 15 -0.31 3.15 9.56
CA THR A 15 -0.45 3.29 11.01
C THR A 15 -1.24 2.14 11.60
N ARG A 16 -2.07 1.47 10.80
CA ARG A 16 -2.91 0.41 11.30
C ARG A 16 -3.35 -0.45 10.12
N CYS A 17 -3.68 -1.68 10.34
CA CYS A 17 -4.32 -2.51 9.32
C CYS A 17 -5.37 -3.38 9.95
N ASP A 18 -6.33 -3.79 9.12
CA ASP A 18 -7.35 -4.75 9.49
C ASP A 18 -7.37 -5.82 8.41
N LYS A 19 -7.97 -6.95 8.70
CA LYS A 19 -8.10 -8.00 7.72
C LYS A 19 -9.58 -8.14 7.38
N SER A 20 -9.91 -8.07 6.12
CA SER A 20 -11.30 -8.18 5.72
C SER A 20 -11.72 -9.63 5.69
N ALA A 21 -13.02 -9.86 5.52
CA ALA A 21 -13.55 -11.21 5.56
C ALA A 21 -12.98 -12.09 4.46
N ASP A 22 -12.54 -11.51 3.35
CA ASP A 22 -11.99 -12.27 2.25
C ASP A 22 -10.49 -12.54 2.41
N GLY A 23 -9.93 -12.20 3.56
CA GLY A 23 -8.53 -12.49 3.82
C GLY A 23 -7.56 -11.45 3.33
N ARG A 24 -8.04 -10.33 2.84
CA ARG A 24 -7.17 -9.28 2.34
C ARG A 24 -7.00 -8.21 3.39
N TYR A 25 -5.78 -7.67 3.49
CA TYR A 25 -5.51 -6.61 4.45
C TYR A 25 -6.04 -5.28 3.94
N ILE A 26 -6.47 -4.45 4.88
CA ILE A 26 -6.84 -3.06 4.62
C ILE A 26 -5.88 -2.22 5.41
N PHE A 27 -5.17 -1.31 4.74
CA PHE A 27 -4.11 -0.52 5.34
C PHE A 27 -4.58 0.91 5.52
N PHE A 28 -4.38 1.44 6.72
CA PHE A 28 -4.74 2.81 7.04
C PHE A 28 -3.46 3.61 7.15
N PHE A 29 -3.39 4.69 6.40
CA PHE A 29 -2.19 5.50 6.31
C PHE A 29 -2.33 6.76 7.14
N ASP A 30 -1.21 7.37 7.50
CA ASP A 30 -1.21 8.56 8.33
C ASP A 30 -1.76 9.78 7.60
N ASN A 31 -1.92 9.73 6.28
CA ASN A 31 -2.53 10.81 5.52
C ASN A 31 -4.02 10.56 5.32
N GLU A 32 -4.58 9.64 6.08
CA GLU A 32 -6.00 9.31 6.07
C GLU A 32 -6.47 8.60 4.82
N GLN A 33 -5.57 8.16 3.99
CA GLN A 33 -5.93 7.30 2.88
C GLN A 33 -6.10 5.88 3.38
N VAL A 34 -6.97 5.13 2.70
CA VAL A 34 -7.22 3.74 3.03
C VAL A 34 -7.02 2.92 1.76
N TRP A 35 -6.20 1.90 1.85
CA TRP A 35 -5.88 1.05 0.71
C TRP A 35 -6.14 -0.40 1.08
N LYS A 36 -6.47 -1.21 0.10
CA LYS A 36 -6.76 -2.62 0.32
C LYS A 36 -5.85 -3.45 -0.55
N GLN A 37 -5.40 -4.58 -0.02
CA GLN A 37 -4.64 -5.55 -0.77
C GLN A 37 -5.50 -6.05 -1.92
N SER A 38 -4.94 -6.08 -3.12
CA SER A 38 -5.71 -6.49 -4.30
C SER A 38 -5.86 -8.00 -4.39
N ASN A 39 -4.85 -8.74 -3.92
CA ASN A 39 -4.88 -10.19 -4.00
C ASN A 39 -4.72 -10.77 -2.62
N ALA A 40 -5.34 -11.89 -2.37
CA ALA A 40 -5.16 -12.58 -1.10
C ALA A 40 -3.91 -13.42 -1.20
N ASP A 41 -2.76 -12.81 -0.98
CA ASP A 41 -1.48 -13.45 -1.24
C ASP A 41 -0.92 -14.22 -0.06
N GLY A 42 -1.65 -14.33 1.01
CA GLY A 42 -1.15 -15.07 2.16
C GLY A 42 -0.08 -14.35 2.95
N VAL A 43 0.05 -13.03 2.77
CA VAL A 43 1.03 -12.29 3.56
C VAL A 43 0.53 -12.14 4.98
N TYR A 44 1.46 -11.96 5.88
CA TYR A 44 1.15 -11.81 7.29
C TYR A 44 1.95 -10.65 7.86
N PHE A 45 1.28 -9.77 8.61
CA PHE A 45 1.94 -8.67 9.25
C PHE A 45 1.75 -8.81 10.74
N ARG A 46 2.89 -8.93 11.47
CA ARG A 46 2.83 -9.00 12.90
C ARG A 46 2.39 -7.66 13.47
N ASP A 47 2.83 -6.58 12.83
CA ASP A 47 2.60 -5.25 13.34
C ASP A 47 2.35 -4.38 12.14
N CYS A 48 1.32 -3.59 12.16
CA CYS A 48 0.95 -2.76 11.04
C CYS A 48 1.28 -1.30 11.26
N SER A 49 2.46 -1.04 11.78
CA SER A 49 2.94 0.32 11.89
C SER A 49 4.31 0.33 11.22
N PHE A 50 4.35 0.70 9.96
CA PHE A 50 5.59 0.63 9.20
C PHE A 50 5.56 1.58 8.01
N ASP A 51 6.73 1.91 7.51
CA ASP A 51 6.87 2.77 6.35
C ASP A 51 6.90 1.92 5.10
N VAL A 52 6.33 2.43 4.04
CA VAL A 52 6.31 1.74 2.76
C VAL A 52 6.61 2.72 1.65
N THR A 53 7.00 2.18 0.51
CA THR A 53 7.08 2.91 -0.73
C THR A 53 5.91 2.46 -1.59
N ILE A 54 5.15 3.39 -2.11
CA ILE A 54 4.04 3.08 -3.00
C ILE A 54 4.46 3.46 -4.40
N ARG A 55 4.34 2.50 -5.32
CA ARG A 55 4.74 2.72 -6.69
C ARG A 55 3.56 2.46 -7.63
N LYS A 56 3.35 3.38 -8.55
CA LYS A 56 2.33 3.21 -9.57
C LYS A 56 2.95 2.55 -10.78
N ASP A 57 2.30 1.54 -11.33
CA ASP A 57 2.78 0.91 -12.54
C ASP A 57 1.62 0.81 -13.52
N PHE A 58 1.83 0.03 -14.58
CA PHE A 58 0.86 -0.08 -15.63
C PHE A 58 -0.45 -0.69 -15.17
N PHE A 59 -0.40 -1.54 -14.15
CA PHE A 59 -1.58 -2.25 -13.67
C PHE A 59 -2.16 -1.67 -12.38
N GLY A 60 -1.62 -0.59 -11.88
CA GLY A 60 -2.15 -0.01 -10.65
C GLY A 60 -1.02 0.33 -9.70
N TYR A 61 -1.22 -0.02 -8.43
CA TYR A 61 -0.27 0.36 -7.40
C TYR A 61 0.25 -0.86 -6.65
N LYS A 62 1.48 -0.77 -6.21
CA LYS A 62 2.07 -1.75 -5.33
C LYS A 62 2.75 -1.04 -4.19
N MET A 63 2.82 -1.69 -3.04
CA MET A 63 3.54 -1.13 -1.92
C MET A 63 4.64 -2.10 -1.52
N GLN A 64 5.76 -1.55 -1.10
CA GLN A 64 6.89 -2.34 -0.66
C GLN A 64 7.31 -1.78 0.69
N LEU A 65 7.44 -2.66 1.69
CA LEU A 65 7.87 -2.23 2.99
C LEU A 65 9.34 -1.81 2.93
N VAL A 66 9.65 -0.69 3.59
CA VAL A 66 11.01 -0.19 3.61
C VAL A 66 11.87 -1.23 4.32
N GLY A 67 12.97 -1.61 3.69
CA GLY A 67 13.87 -2.61 4.26
C GLY A 67 13.52 -4.03 3.90
N GLU A 68 12.49 -4.25 3.10
CA GLU A 68 12.12 -5.59 2.66
C GLU A 68 11.99 -5.61 1.16
N LYS A 69 11.97 -6.80 0.59
CA LYS A 69 11.80 -6.95 -0.83
C LYS A 69 10.39 -7.31 -1.22
N ARG A 70 9.54 -7.61 -0.25
CA ARG A 70 8.19 -8.05 -0.52
C ARG A 70 7.37 -6.91 -1.09
N ARG A 71 6.63 -7.18 -2.13
CA ARG A 71 5.76 -6.19 -2.75
C ARG A 71 4.34 -6.69 -2.73
N ILE A 72 3.41 -5.79 -2.45
CA ILE A 72 2.02 -6.14 -2.29
C ILE A 72 1.21 -5.25 -3.19
N ARG A 73 0.39 -5.85 -4.04
CA ARG A 73 -0.46 -5.07 -4.92
C ARG A 73 -1.64 -4.53 -4.14
N ILE A 74 -1.89 -3.24 -4.27
CA ILE A 74 -2.94 -2.58 -3.49
C ILE A 74 -3.80 -1.73 -4.39
N LYS A 75 -4.99 -1.39 -3.90
CA LYS A 75 -5.87 -0.47 -4.58
C LYS A 75 -6.45 0.47 -3.55
N ARG A 76 -6.69 1.70 -3.97
CA ARG A 76 -7.14 2.71 -3.03
C ARG A 76 -8.62 2.57 -2.80
N LEU A 77 -9.02 2.68 -1.53
CA LEU A 77 -10.42 2.68 -1.17
C LEU A 77 -10.89 4.09 -0.84
N ARG A 78 -10.00 4.89 -0.24
CA ARG A 78 -10.41 6.21 0.17
C ARG A 78 -9.25 7.17 0.24
#